data_fe4e5fb98bf68bb559e8fa727d0ad801
#
_entry.id   fe4e5fb98bf68bb559e8fa727d0ad801
#
_cell.length_a   1.000
_cell.length_b   1.000
_cell.length_c   1.000
_cell.angle_alpha   90.00
_cell.angle_beta   90.00
_cell.angle_gamma   90.00
#
_symmetry.space_group_name_H-M   'P 1'
#
loop_
_entity.id
_entity.type
_entity.pdbx_description
1 polymer ?
#
loop_
_entity_poly.entity_id
_entity_poly.type
_entity_poly.pdbx_seq_one_letter_code
_entity_poly.pdbx_strand_id
1 'polypeptide(L)'
;MQKTIWITGASSGIGQEFARRYAKLGCRLILTARRTDRLEALAAKLGTPCRILPADLAKEEDCQRLFKELEGETIDIFINNAGFGVCGSYL
;
A
#
# COMPACT_ATOMS: atom_id res chain seq x y z
N MET A 1 -10.47 17.70 -0.12
CA MET A 1 -10.22 16.66 0.91
C MET A 1 -9.24 15.63 0.39
N GLN A 2 -8.23 15.30 1.18
CA GLN A 2 -7.20 14.35 0.76
C GLN A 2 -7.73 12.92 0.80
N LYS A 3 -7.64 12.22 -0.33
CA LYS A 3 -8.02 10.82 -0.38
C LYS A 3 -6.87 9.92 0.03
N THR A 4 -7.20 8.75 0.56
CA THR A 4 -6.23 7.73 0.96
C THR A 4 -6.31 6.56 0.00
N ILE A 5 -5.17 6.21 -0.60
CA ILE A 5 -5.05 5.15 -1.58
C ILE A 5 -4.13 4.07 -1.00
N TRP A 6 -4.63 2.83 -0.94
CA TRP A 6 -3.83 1.68 -0.49
C TRP A 6 -3.39 0.87 -1.70
N ILE A 7 -2.07 0.71 -1.85
CA ILE A 7 -1.48 0.00 -2.98
C ILE A 7 -0.69 -1.20 -2.47
N THR A 8 -1.08 -2.40 -2.89
CA THR A 8 -0.29 -3.61 -2.64
C THR A 8 0.65 -3.86 -3.82
N GLY A 9 1.77 -4.54 -3.56
CA GLY A 9 2.80 -4.71 -4.59
C GLY A 9 3.44 -3.40 -5.00
N ALA A 10 3.51 -2.45 -4.08
CA ALA A 10 3.94 -1.08 -4.38
C ALA A 10 5.41 -0.97 -4.78
N SER A 11 6.22 -1.99 -4.48
CA SER A 11 7.64 -2.00 -4.86
C SER A 11 7.89 -2.41 -6.30
N SER A 12 6.87 -2.94 -7.01
CA SER A 12 7.01 -3.30 -8.43
C SER A 12 6.93 -2.05 -9.31
N GLY A 13 7.37 -2.19 -10.57
CA GLY A 13 7.32 -1.07 -11.51
C GLY A 13 5.93 -0.49 -11.69
N ILE A 14 4.92 -1.36 -11.82
CA ILE A 14 3.53 -0.93 -12.00
C ILE A 14 2.99 -0.31 -10.71
N GLY A 15 3.27 -0.92 -9.58
CA GLY A 15 2.85 -0.37 -8.28
C GLY A 15 3.46 1.00 -8.01
N GLN A 16 4.72 1.19 -8.33
CA GLN A 16 5.38 2.48 -8.19
C GLN A 16 4.75 3.54 -9.09
N GLU A 17 4.35 3.15 -10.29
CA GLU A 17 3.71 4.08 -11.22
C GLU A 17 2.37 4.57 -10.68
N PHE A 18 1.55 3.67 -10.13
CA PHE A 18 0.31 4.07 -9.46
C PHE A 18 0.59 5.03 -8.31
N ALA A 19 1.59 4.73 -7.50
CA ALA A 19 1.95 5.58 -6.37
C ALA A 19 2.33 6.99 -6.83
N ARG A 20 3.13 7.10 -7.89
CA ARG A 20 3.53 8.40 -8.43
C ARG A 20 2.33 9.19 -8.93
N ARG A 21 1.42 8.55 -9.63
CA ARG A 21 0.24 9.22 -10.19
C ARG A 21 -0.67 9.78 -9.10
N TYR A 22 -0.96 8.97 -8.09
CA TYR A 22 -1.81 9.41 -6.99
C TYR A 22 -1.12 10.44 -6.10
N ALA A 23 0.20 10.35 -5.94
CA ALA A 23 0.95 11.37 -5.21
C ALA A 23 0.85 12.73 -5.89
N LYS A 24 0.91 12.76 -7.21
CA LYS A 24 0.74 14.02 -7.98
C LYS A 24 -0.64 14.63 -7.78
N LEU A 25 -1.62 13.81 -7.49
CA LEU A 25 -2.98 14.28 -7.20
C LEU A 25 -3.17 14.73 -5.76
N GLY A 26 -2.11 14.67 -4.95
CA GLY A 26 -2.18 15.09 -3.56
C GLY A 26 -2.79 14.06 -2.62
N CYS A 27 -2.88 12.80 -3.04
CA CYS A 27 -3.44 11.75 -2.22
C CYS A 27 -2.46 11.29 -1.14
N ARG A 28 -3.00 10.85 0.00
CA ARG A 28 -2.23 10.13 1.01
C ARG A 28 -2.12 8.68 0.57
N LEU A 29 -0.96 8.07 0.73
CA LEU A 29 -0.72 6.71 0.26
C LEU A 29 -0.42 5.76 1.41
N ILE A 30 -0.93 4.53 1.30
CA ILE A 30 -0.54 3.39 2.13
C ILE A 30 0.11 2.39 1.18
N LEU A 31 1.38 2.08 1.43
CA LEU A 31 2.19 1.26 0.54
C LEU A 31 2.51 -0.07 1.20
N THR A 32 2.16 -1.16 0.55
CA THR A 32 2.37 -2.51 1.06
C THR A 32 3.17 -3.33 0.06
N ALA A 33 4.24 -3.95 0.53
CA ALA A 33 5.04 -4.93 -0.19
C ALA A 33 5.87 -5.68 0.84
N ARG A 34 6.59 -6.71 0.40
CA ARG A 34 7.43 -7.49 1.32
C ARG A 34 8.69 -6.74 1.75
N ARG A 35 9.21 -5.85 0.92
CA ARG A 35 10.51 -5.19 1.12
C ARG A 35 10.33 -3.76 1.62
N THR A 36 10.61 -3.54 2.89
CA THR A 36 10.52 -2.23 3.52
C THR A 36 11.46 -1.20 2.89
N ASP A 37 12.68 -1.63 2.59
CA ASP A 37 13.69 -0.74 2.01
C ASP A 37 13.22 -0.09 0.70
N ARG A 38 12.57 -0.87 -0.15
CA ARG A 38 12.04 -0.35 -1.42
C ARG A 38 10.87 0.60 -1.21
N LEU A 39 10.02 0.31 -0.24
CA LEU A 39 8.88 1.16 0.09
C LEU A 39 9.36 2.50 0.64
N GLU A 40 10.35 2.48 1.51
CA GLU A 40 10.92 3.71 2.07
C GLU A 40 11.57 4.57 1.00
N ALA A 41 12.31 3.95 0.08
CA ALA A 41 12.94 4.66 -1.02
C ALA A 41 11.89 5.31 -1.93
N LEU A 42 10.79 4.59 -2.19
CA LEU A 42 9.69 5.14 -2.99
C LEU A 42 9.01 6.31 -2.28
N ALA A 43 8.67 6.13 -1.02
CA ALA A 43 7.99 7.17 -0.24
C ALA A 43 8.79 8.47 -0.19
N ALA A 44 10.12 8.37 -0.08
CA ALA A 44 11.00 9.53 -0.04
C ALA A 44 10.93 10.37 -1.32
N LYS A 45 10.55 9.76 -2.44
CA LYS A 45 10.48 10.44 -3.74
C LYS A 45 9.12 11.04 -4.05
N LEU A 46 8.08 10.65 -3.31
CA LEU A 46 6.71 10.99 -3.70
C LEU A 46 6.23 12.37 -3.23
N GLY A 47 6.82 12.90 -2.17
CA GLY A 47 6.45 14.23 -1.68
C GLY A 47 5.04 14.35 -1.14
N THR A 48 4.40 13.24 -0.78
CA THR A 48 3.07 13.21 -0.18
C THR A 48 3.13 12.31 1.07
N PRO A 49 2.20 12.46 2.03
CA PRO A 49 2.19 11.58 3.19
C PRO A 49 2.04 10.13 2.78
N CYS A 50 2.95 9.27 3.25
CA CYS A 50 2.94 7.84 2.97
C CYS A 50 3.05 7.06 4.26
N ARG A 51 2.18 6.05 4.42
CA ARG A 51 2.30 5.06 5.47
C ARG A 51 2.84 3.77 4.87
N ILE A 52 3.91 3.24 5.46
CA ILE A 52 4.53 2.02 4.97
C ILE A 52 4.08 0.86 5.84
N LEU A 53 3.40 -0.10 5.24
CA LEU A 53 2.92 -1.31 5.92
C LEU A 53 3.47 -2.53 5.21
N PRO A 54 4.69 -2.97 5.56
CA PRO A 54 5.27 -4.15 4.94
C PRO A 54 4.51 -5.41 5.34
N ALA A 55 4.24 -6.27 4.38
CA ALA A 55 3.56 -7.53 4.64
C ALA A 55 3.81 -8.51 3.51
N ASP A 56 3.90 -9.79 3.85
CA ASP A 56 3.86 -10.87 2.89
C ASP A 56 2.41 -11.36 2.82
N LEU A 57 1.71 -11.00 1.75
CA LEU A 57 0.28 -11.29 1.62
C LEU A 57 -0.02 -12.76 1.42
N ALA A 58 0.99 -13.60 1.24
CA ALA A 58 0.84 -15.04 1.22
C ALA A 58 0.78 -15.65 2.63
N LYS A 59 1.14 -14.88 3.65
CA LYS A 59 1.14 -15.34 5.05
C LYS A 59 -0.08 -14.81 5.79
N GLU A 60 -0.82 -15.70 6.42
CA GLU A 60 -2.03 -15.32 7.14
C GLU A 60 -1.76 -14.41 8.32
N GLU A 61 -0.69 -14.66 9.07
CA GLU A 61 -0.34 -13.81 10.21
C GLU A 61 0.01 -12.38 9.79
N ASP A 62 0.66 -12.22 8.63
CA ASP A 62 0.95 -10.89 8.10
C ASP A 62 -0.34 -10.18 7.70
N CYS A 63 -1.28 -10.92 7.12
CA CYS A 63 -2.58 -10.37 6.74
C CYS A 63 -3.37 -9.92 7.96
N GLN A 64 -3.40 -10.72 9.01
CA GLN A 64 -4.10 -10.36 10.24
C GLN A 64 -3.52 -9.10 10.86
N ARG A 65 -2.19 -9.01 10.93
CA ARG A 65 -1.51 -7.82 11.43
C ARG A 65 -1.83 -6.59 10.57
N LEU A 66 -1.81 -6.76 9.26
CA LEU A 66 -2.08 -5.68 8.31
C LEU A 66 -3.48 -5.11 8.50
N PHE A 67 -4.49 -5.96 8.56
CA PHE A 67 -5.85 -5.51 8.76
C PHE A 67 -6.05 -4.85 10.12
N LYS A 68 -5.36 -5.34 11.14
CA LYS A 68 -5.43 -4.72 12.46
C LYS A 68 -4.82 -3.31 12.44
N GLU A 69 -3.71 -3.13 11.74
CA GLU A 69 -3.08 -1.82 11.61
C GLU A 69 -3.90 -0.86 10.76
N LEU A 70 -4.73 -1.38 9.86
CA LEU A 70 -5.59 -0.56 9.02
C LEU A 70 -6.92 -0.20 9.69
N GLU A 71 -7.20 -0.73 10.87
CA GLU A 71 -8.39 -0.33 11.62
C GLU A 71 -8.36 1.17 11.88
N GLY A 72 -9.49 1.83 11.64
CA GLY A 72 -9.59 3.27 11.79
C GLY A 72 -9.12 4.08 10.58
N GLU A 73 -8.49 3.45 9.60
CA GLU A 73 -8.14 4.13 8.36
C GLU A 73 -9.35 4.16 7.44
N THR A 74 -9.56 5.30 6.80
CA THR A 74 -10.54 5.42 5.73
C THR A 74 -9.81 5.27 4.41
N ILE A 75 -10.06 4.17 3.71
CA ILE A 75 -9.41 3.89 2.43
C ILE A 75 -10.40 4.19 1.32
N ASP A 76 -10.08 5.16 0.48
CA ASP A 76 -10.94 5.58 -0.61
C ASP A 76 -10.78 4.68 -1.84
N ILE A 77 -9.55 4.27 -2.13
CA ILE A 77 -9.26 3.40 -3.27
C ILE A 77 -8.25 2.35 -2.84
N PHE A 78 -8.53 1.10 -3.20
CA PHE A 78 -7.61 -0.01 -3.00
C PHE A 78 -7.13 -0.53 -4.34
N ILE A 79 -5.80 -0.55 -4.54
CA ILE A 79 -5.18 -1.07 -5.76
C ILE A 79 -4.42 -2.33 -5.42
N ASN A 80 -4.97 -3.48 -5.83
CA ASN A 80 -4.33 -4.77 -5.61
C ASN A 80 -3.41 -5.09 -6.78
N ASN A 81 -2.16 -4.66 -6.69
CA ASN A 81 -1.16 -4.90 -7.72
C ASN A 81 -0.27 -6.11 -7.40
N ALA A 82 -0.57 -6.85 -6.34
CA ALA A 82 0.24 -7.99 -5.95
C ALA A 82 0.02 -9.23 -6.84
N GLY A 83 -1.02 -9.23 -7.67
CA GLY A 83 -1.25 -10.28 -8.64
C GLY A 83 -1.98 -11.51 -8.13
N PHE A 84 -2.37 -11.53 -6.86
CA PHE A 84 -3.14 -12.62 -6.26
C PHE A 84 -4.11 -12.05 -5.23
N GLY A 85 -5.02 -12.90 -4.76
CA GLY A 85 -5.98 -12.46 -3.76
C GLY A 85 -5.29 -11.96 -2.51
N VAL A 86 -5.66 -10.78 -2.06
CA VAL A 86 -5.07 -10.20 -0.84
C VAL A 86 -5.72 -10.86 0.37
N CYS A 87 -4.90 -11.52 1.18
CA CYS A 87 -5.33 -12.09 2.45
C CYS A 87 -6.49 -13.09 2.35
N GLY A 88 -6.57 -13.80 1.26
CA GLY A 88 -7.54 -14.86 1.09
C GLY A 88 -8.97 -14.38 1.30
N SER A 89 -9.65 -14.96 2.31
CA SER A 89 -11.07 -14.71 2.56
C SER A 89 -11.37 -13.35 3.21
N TYR A 90 -10.37 -12.56 3.55
CA TYR A 90 -10.60 -11.25 4.19
C TYR A 90 -11.10 -10.20 3.19
N LEU A 91 -10.96 -10.46 1.93
CA LEU A 91 -11.47 -9.62 0.87
C LEU A 91 -12.40 -10.43 -0.02
#